data_302769ec4eaca7acbe8658f1100c7f0b
#
_entry.id   302769ec4eaca7acbe8658f1100c7f0b
#
_cell.length_a   1.000
_cell.length_b   1.000
_cell.length_c   1.000
_cell.angle_alpha   90.00
_cell.angle_beta   90.00
_cell.angle_gamma   90.00
#
_symmetry.space_group_name_H-M   'P 1'
#
loop_
_entity.id
_entity.type
_entity.pdbx_description
1 polymer ?
#
loop_
_entity_poly.entity_id
_entity_poly.type
_entity_poly.pdbx_seq_one_letter_code
_entity_poly.pdbx_strand_id
1 'polypeptide(L)'
;MCGKLFIEMAEKYDSLILPVDSEHNAIHQCLSRSEDKNISKIILTASGGPFLKTSLNEFKNITLDQALKHPTWKMGPKISIDSATMMNKGLEIIEAMHLFNLEENRIEVLVHPQSIVHSAVCFEDGSIITQISQNDMRVPISYCLGWPQRIDSGIKLLNLVDLPPLEFHDLAKDRYPCFFLAKEVAKEGDSLPTAMNAANEIA
;
A
#
# COMPACT_ATOMS: atom_id res chain seq x y z
N MET A 1 14.32 2.99 -3.60
CA MET A 1 15.67 3.35 -4.05
C MET A 1 16.75 2.43 -3.49
N CYS A 2 16.88 2.26 -2.20
CA CYS A 2 17.95 1.43 -1.61
C CYS A 2 17.45 0.10 -1.03
N GLY A 3 16.31 -0.42 -1.52
CA GLY A 3 15.64 -1.57 -0.91
C GLY A 3 16.54 -2.78 -0.73
N LYS A 4 17.23 -3.22 -1.78
CA LYS A 4 18.15 -4.35 -1.70
C LYS A 4 19.25 -4.12 -0.65
N LEU A 5 19.94 -2.98 -0.72
CA LEU A 5 21.00 -2.65 0.23
C LEU A 5 20.45 -2.57 1.68
N PHE A 6 19.25 -2.02 1.85
CA PHE A 6 18.62 -1.90 3.17
C PHE A 6 18.32 -3.28 3.78
N ILE A 7 17.77 -4.21 3.00
CA ILE A 7 17.49 -5.58 3.43
C ILE A 7 18.80 -6.32 3.75
N GLU A 8 19.81 -6.27 2.84
CA GLU A 8 21.11 -6.89 3.06
C GLU A 8 21.80 -6.38 4.35
N MET A 9 21.69 -5.09 4.64
CA MET A 9 22.26 -4.52 5.85
C MET A 9 21.49 -4.93 7.11
N ALA A 10 20.16 -5.01 7.04
CA ALA A 10 19.35 -5.48 8.15
C ALA A 10 19.68 -6.94 8.49
N GLU A 11 19.78 -7.82 7.50
CA GLU A 11 20.19 -9.22 7.67
C GLU A 11 21.60 -9.33 8.26
N LYS A 12 22.55 -8.56 7.71
CA LYS A 12 23.95 -8.57 8.18
C LYS A 12 24.10 -8.20 9.65
N TYR A 13 23.26 -7.29 10.15
CA TYR A 13 23.33 -6.80 11.52
C TYR A 13 22.21 -7.35 12.42
N ASP A 14 21.50 -8.40 11.95
CA ASP A 14 20.38 -9.02 12.67
C ASP A 14 19.36 -7.98 13.18
N SER A 15 19.04 -7.03 12.31
CA SER A 15 18.14 -5.92 12.62
C SER A 15 16.75 -6.18 12.08
N LEU A 16 15.74 -6.09 12.95
CA LEU A 16 14.35 -6.27 12.56
C LEU A 16 13.82 -5.01 11.84
N ILE A 17 13.23 -5.20 10.67
CA ILE A 17 12.52 -4.16 9.95
C ILE A 17 11.02 -4.31 10.22
N LEU A 18 10.40 -3.27 10.77
CA LEU A 18 8.96 -3.19 10.98
C LEU A 18 8.39 -2.09 10.07
N PRO A 19 7.60 -2.44 9.06
CA PRO A 19 7.02 -1.44 8.16
C PRO A 19 5.96 -0.62 8.89
N VAL A 20 5.98 0.71 8.70
CA VAL A 20 5.01 1.64 9.29
C VAL A 20 3.95 2.05 8.29
N ASP A 21 4.24 1.98 6.98
CA ASP A 21 3.23 2.18 5.94
C ASP A 21 2.06 1.22 6.17
N SER A 22 0.83 1.73 6.11
CA SER A 22 -0.36 1.02 6.61
C SER A 22 -0.59 -0.32 5.89
N GLU A 23 -0.35 -0.36 4.60
CA GLU A 23 -0.52 -1.54 3.75
C GLU A 23 0.54 -2.61 4.05
N HIS A 24 1.81 -2.21 4.11
CA HIS A 24 2.92 -3.13 4.42
C HIS A 24 2.86 -3.60 5.88
N ASN A 25 2.46 -2.72 6.78
CA ASN A 25 2.23 -3.09 8.19
C ASN A 25 1.11 -4.13 8.29
N ALA A 26 0.02 -3.96 7.53
CA ALA A 26 -1.09 -4.92 7.49
C ALA A 26 -0.61 -6.31 7.02
N ILE A 27 0.19 -6.37 5.95
CA ILE A 27 0.79 -7.62 5.46
C ILE A 27 1.69 -8.23 6.52
N HIS A 28 2.57 -7.43 7.15
CA HIS A 28 3.44 -7.90 8.23
C HIS A 28 2.62 -8.48 9.38
N GLN A 29 1.51 -7.85 9.77
CA GLN A 29 0.61 -8.37 10.81
C GLN A 29 -0.04 -9.71 10.42
N CYS A 30 -0.39 -9.90 9.15
CA CYS A 30 -0.96 -11.15 8.64
C CYS A 30 0.07 -12.27 8.62
N LEU A 31 1.35 -11.96 8.38
CA LEU A 31 2.46 -12.92 8.28
C LEU A 31 3.11 -13.26 9.63
N SER A 32 3.06 -12.35 10.60
CA SER A 32 3.82 -12.41 11.85
C SER A 32 3.52 -13.62 12.75
N ARG A 33 2.47 -14.36 12.48
CA ARG A 33 2.04 -15.56 13.23
C ARG A 33 2.07 -16.84 12.41
N SER A 34 2.46 -16.74 11.15
CA SER A 34 2.54 -17.89 10.25
C SER A 34 3.99 -18.33 10.14
N GLU A 35 4.31 -19.54 10.59
CA GLU A 35 5.56 -20.23 10.24
C GLU A 35 5.54 -20.69 8.78
N ASP A 36 4.35 -20.75 8.18
CA ASP A 36 4.12 -21.16 6.81
C ASP A 36 4.43 -20.02 5.82
N LYS A 37 5.43 -20.28 4.99
CA LYS A 37 5.82 -19.39 3.88
C LYS A 37 5.04 -19.68 2.58
N ASN A 38 3.93 -20.41 2.65
CA ASN A 38 3.12 -20.81 1.48
C ASN A 38 2.18 -19.68 1.05
N ILE A 39 2.77 -18.49 0.85
CA ILE A 39 2.06 -17.33 0.32
C ILE A 39 1.85 -17.56 -1.17
N SER A 40 0.61 -17.49 -1.66
CA SER A 40 0.32 -17.45 -3.08
C SER A 40 0.58 -16.05 -3.65
N LYS A 41 -0.04 -15.03 -3.07
CA LYS A 41 0.14 -13.61 -3.42
C LYS A 41 -0.24 -12.72 -2.25
N ILE A 42 0.16 -11.44 -2.32
CA ILE A 42 -0.34 -10.39 -1.46
C ILE A 42 -1.25 -9.44 -2.24
N ILE A 43 -2.18 -8.80 -1.53
CA ILE A 43 -3.07 -7.79 -2.09
C ILE A 43 -2.83 -6.48 -1.33
N LEU A 44 -2.35 -5.47 -2.03
CA LEU A 44 -2.32 -4.10 -1.55
C LEU A 44 -3.66 -3.43 -1.87
N THR A 45 -4.29 -2.80 -0.90
CA THR A 45 -5.50 -2.04 -1.14
C THR A 45 -5.19 -0.57 -1.38
N ALA A 46 -6.05 0.13 -2.09
CA ALA A 46 -5.94 1.54 -2.36
C ALA A 46 -7.31 2.22 -2.32
N SER A 47 -7.38 3.46 -1.84
CA SER A 47 -8.64 4.23 -1.86
C SER A 47 -9.14 4.54 -3.28
N GLY A 48 -8.23 4.50 -4.27
CA GLY A 48 -8.49 4.97 -5.64
C GLY A 48 -8.32 6.47 -5.82
N GLY A 49 -7.97 7.19 -4.75
CA GLY A 49 -7.72 8.64 -4.78
C GLY A 49 -8.97 9.48 -4.98
N PRO A 50 -8.82 10.82 -5.08
CA PRO A 50 -9.95 11.76 -5.19
C PRO A 50 -10.72 11.64 -6.50
N PHE A 51 -10.14 11.05 -7.54
CA PHE A 51 -10.72 11.00 -8.89
C PHE A 51 -11.31 9.64 -9.27
N LEU A 52 -11.51 8.75 -8.30
CA LEU A 52 -12.06 7.41 -8.56
C LEU A 52 -13.39 7.46 -9.33
N LYS A 53 -14.27 8.40 -9.02
CA LYS A 53 -15.61 8.54 -9.63
C LYS A 53 -15.68 9.62 -10.72
N THR A 54 -14.57 10.34 -10.99
CA THR A 54 -14.52 11.40 -12.00
C THR A 54 -14.52 10.80 -13.40
N SER A 55 -15.30 11.32 -14.32
CA SER A 55 -15.29 10.89 -15.73
C SER A 55 -13.92 11.18 -16.36
N LEU A 56 -13.40 10.25 -17.19
CA LEU A 56 -12.11 10.46 -17.89
C LEU A 56 -12.10 11.72 -18.76
N ASN A 57 -13.24 12.10 -19.34
CA ASN A 57 -13.37 13.31 -20.13
C ASN A 57 -13.15 14.61 -19.31
N GLU A 58 -13.35 14.53 -17.99
CA GLU A 58 -13.17 15.64 -17.06
C GLU A 58 -11.74 15.75 -16.53
N PHE A 59 -10.89 14.76 -16.76
CA PHE A 59 -9.48 14.75 -16.26
C PHE A 59 -8.69 15.97 -16.73
N LYS A 60 -8.93 16.46 -17.95
CA LYS A 60 -8.30 17.68 -18.47
C LYS A 60 -8.61 18.96 -17.70
N ASN A 61 -9.65 18.93 -16.87
CA ASN A 61 -10.11 20.08 -16.07
C ASN A 61 -9.74 19.94 -14.59
N ILE A 62 -9.03 18.86 -14.20
CA ILE A 62 -8.59 18.65 -12.82
C ILE A 62 -7.62 19.76 -12.41
N THR A 63 -7.85 20.32 -11.24
CA THR A 63 -6.98 21.34 -10.65
C THR A 63 -6.13 20.75 -9.55
N LEU A 64 -5.01 21.41 -9.23
CA LEU A 64 -4.14 21.04 -8.12
C LEU A 64 -4.91 20.97 -6.80
N ASP A 65 -5.76 21.94 -6.52
CA ASP A 65 -6.57 21.97 -5.28
C ASP A 65 -7.50 20.77 -5.15
N GLN A 66 -8.00 20.24 -6.27
CA GLN A 66 -8.80 19.01 -6.26
C GLN A 66 -7.95 17.79 -6.01
N ALA A 67 -6.73 17.70 -6.58
CA ALA A 67 -5.81 16.61 -6.40
C ALA A 67 -5.28 16.53 -4.96
N LEU A 68 -5.14 17.66 -4.27
CA LEU A 68 -4.71 17.72 -2.87
C LEU A 68 -5.80 17.30 -1.86
N LYS A 69 -7.05 17.10 -2.30
CA LYS A 69 -8.17 16.69 -1.41
C LYS A 69 -8.35 15.17 -1.42
N HIS A 70 -7.56 14.48 -0.59
CA HIS A 70 -7.74 13.03 -0.45
C HIS A 70 -9.08 12.71 0.26
N PRO A 71 -9.83 11.67 -0.20
CA PRO A 71 -11.17 11.37 0.33
C PRO A 71 -11.16 10.84 1.77
N THR A 72 -10.09 10.15 2.21
CA THR A 72 -10.05 9.39 3.47
C THR A 72 -8.96 9.88 4.42
N TRP A 73 -7.80 10.28 3.89
CA TRP A 73 -6.61 10.63 4.68
C TRP A 73 -6.31 12.12 4.61
N LYS A 74 -5.88 12.69 5.74
CA LYS A 74 -5.30 14.03 5.77
C LYS A 74 -3.78 13.90 5.68
N MET A 75 -3.22 14.20 4.52
CA MET A 75 -1.82 13.94 4.19
C MET A 75 -1.11 15.21 3.69
N GLY A 76 0.22 15.14 3.58
CA GLY A 76 1.02 16.18 2.94
C GLY A 76 0.75 16.29 1.42
N PRO A 77 1.19 17.40 0.78
CA PRO A 77 0.90 17.65 -0.64
C PRO A 77 1.44 16.56 -1.56
N LYS A 78 2.69 16.16 -1.40
CA LYS A 78 3.37 15.16 -2.25
C LYS A 78 2.62 13.84 -2.29
N ILE A 79 2.37 13.23 -1.13
CA ILE A 79 1.67 11.94 -1.06
C ILE A 79 0.19 12.05 -1.51
N SER A 80 -0.44 13.23 -1.40
CA SER A 80 -1.78 13.45 -1.92
C SER A 80 -1.81 13.38 -3.45
N ILE A 81 -0.81 13.95 -4.13
CA ILE A 81 -0.63 13.85 -5.58
C ILE A 81 -0.31 12.39 -5.98
N ASP A 82 0.59 11.72 -5.27
CA ASP A 82 0.92 10.32 -5.52
C ASP A 82 -0.30 9.40 -5.34
N SER A 83 -1.17 9.70 -4.40
CA SER A 83 -2.43 9.00 -4.22
C SER A 83 -3.41 9.29 -5.37
N ALA A 84 -3.52 10.55 -5.80
CA ALA A 84 -4.41 10.96 -6.88
C ALA A 84 -4.05 10.29 -8.22
N THR A 85 -2.76 10.08 -8.48
CA THR A 85 -2.21 9.42 -9.67
C THR A 85 -2.05 7.90 -9.50
N MET A 86 -2.25 7.39 -8.29
CA MET A 86 -1.90 6.02 -7.88
C MET A 86 -0.39 5.70 -8.01
N MET A 87 0.47 6.69 -8.18
CA MET A 87 1.93 6.49 -8.12
C MET A 87 2.36 5.98 -6.75
N ASN A 88 1.73 6.46 -5.66
CA ASN A 88 2.00 5.95 -4.31
C ASN A 88 1.90 4.42 -4.26
N LYS A 89 0.82 3.87 -4.82
CA LYS A 89 0.63 2.42 -4.85
C LYS A 89 1.64 1.70 -5.75
N GLY A 90 2.11 2.36 -6.80
CA GLY A 90 3.22 1.86 -7.62
C GLY A 90 4.54 1.81 -6.85
N LEU A 91 4.85 2.82 -6.03
CA LEU A 91 6.01 2.82 -5.14
C LEU A 91 5.89 1.74 -4.06
N GLU A 92 4.70 1.54 -3.53
CA GLU A 92 4.41 0.49 -2.53
C GLU A 92 4.59 -0.94 -3.08
N ILE A 93 4.32 -1.20 -4.38
CA ILE A 93 4.67 -2.49 -4.99
C ILE A 93 6.17 -2.75 -4.87
N ILE A 94 7.00 -1.76 -5.23
CA ILE A 94 8.45 -1.89 -5.18
C ILE A 94 8.92 -2.11 -3.73
N GLU A 95 8.33 -1.40 -2.78
CA GLU A 95 8.62 -1.59 -1.35
C GLU A 95 8.24 -2.99 -0.88
N ALA A 96 7.05 -3.48 -1.23
CA ALA A 96 6.58 -4.81 -0.87
C ALA A 96 7.46 -5.93 -1.44
N MET A 97 7.95 -5.78 -2.69
CA MET A 97 8.89 -6.72 -3.29
C MET A 97 10.14 -6.90 -2.43
N HIS A 98 10.69 -5.80 -1.90
CA HIS A 98 11.87 -5.85 -1.03
C HIS A 98 11.54 -6.37 0.38
N LEU A 99 10.50 -5.84 1.01
CA LEU A 99 10.15 -6.19 2.40
C LEU A 99 9.73 -7.65 2.58
N PHE A 100 9.02 -8.19 1.59
CA PHE A 100 8.44 -9.54 1.68
C PHE A 100 9.12 -10.55 0.76
N ASN A 101 10.17 -10.13 0.04
CA ASN A 101 10.91 -10.97 -0.92
C ASN A 101 9.97 -11.66 -1.93
N LEU A 102 9.11 -10.88 -2.57
CA LEU A 102 8.14 -11.35 -3.56
C LEU A 102 8.45 -10.75 -4.93
N GLU A 103 8.17 -11.52 -5.97
CA GLU A 103 8.16 -11.00 -7.35
C GLU A 103 6.92 -10.12 -7.60
N GLU A 104 7.02 -9.18 -8.54
CA GLU A 104 5.94 -8.25 -8.90
C GLU A 104 4.63 -8.97 -9.24
N ASN A 105 4.69 -10.08 -9.97
CA ASN A 105 3.52 -10.88 -10.39
C ASN A 105 2.76 -11.52 -9.22
N ARG A 106 3.33 -11.54 -8.02
CA ARG A 106 2.71 -12.02 -6.77
C ARG A 106 2.13 -10.89 -5.92
N ILE A 107 2.13 -9.66 -6.45
CA ILE A 107 1.59 -8.48 -5.78
C ILE A 107 0.43 -7.94 -6.61
N GLU A 108 -0.78 -8.11 -6.12
CA GLU A 108 -2.00 -7.57 -6.70
C GLU A 108 -2.37 -6.25 -6.03
N VAL A 109 -2.98 -5.34 -6.77
CA VAL A 109 -3.52 -4.09 -6.21
C VAL A 109 -5.00 -4.01 -6.53
N LEU A 110 -5.81 -3.75 -5.50
CA LEU A 110 -7.25 -3.56 -5.64
C LEU A 110 -7.66 -2.19 -5.08
N VAL A 111 -8.60 -1.55 -5.77
CA VAL A 111 -9.26 -0.35 -5.25
C VAL A 111 -10.30 -0.79 -4.22
N HIS A 112 -10.15 -0.30 -2.98
CA HIS A 112 -11.07 -0.48 -1.87
C HIS A 112 -11.46 0.90 -1.32
N PRO A 113 -12.55 1.51 -1.82
CA PRO A 113 -12.90 2.91 -1.53
C PRO A 113 -13.08 3.21 -0.04
N GLN A 114 -13.56 2.23 0.73
CA GLN A 114 -13.78 2.38 2.17
C GLN A 114 -12.47 2.43 2.96
N SER A 115 -11.38 1.91 2.40
CA SER A 115 -10.02 1.89 2.99
C SER A 115 -9.95 1.26 4.39
N ILE A 116 -10.90 0.40 4.74
CA ILE A 116 -10.99 -0.27 6.05
C ILE A 116 -10.14 -1.53 6.08
N VAL A 117 -10.08 -2.25 4.94
CA VAL A 117 -9.15 -3.35 4.69
C VAL A 117 -7.85 -2.74 4.20
N HIS A 118 -6.77 -2.86 4.98
CA HIS A 118 -5.51 -2.21 4.64
C HIS A 118 -4.62 -3.03 3.71
N SER A 119 -4.68 -4.34 3.79
CA SER A 119 -4.08 -5.30 2.84
C SER A 119 -4.49 -6.72 3.17
N ALA A 120 -4.15 -7.67 2.30
CA ALA A 120 -4.41 -9.08 2.53
C ALA A 120 -3.25 -9.96 2.05
N VAL A 121 -3.15 -11.15 2.65
CA VAL A 121 -2.25 -12.22 2.22
C VAL A 121 -3.10 -13.41 1.80
N CYS A 122 -2.88 -13.90 0.58
CA CYS A 122 -3.52 -15.09 0.03
C CYS A 122 -2.54 -16.26 0.14
N PHE A 123 -3.00 -17.37 0.67
CA PHE A 123 -2.22 -18.59 0.85
C PHE A 123 -2.55 -19.65 -0.21
N GLU A 124 -1.68 -20.63 -0.38
CA GLU A 124 -1.85 -21.72 -1.37
C GLU A 124 -3.05 -22.63 -1.07
N ASP A 125 -3.49 -22.70 0.18
CA ASP A 125 -4.69 -23.43 0.61
C ASP A 125 -6.01 -22.74 0.24
N GLY A 126 -5.93 -21.54 -0.39
CA GLY A 126 -7.07 -20.72 -0.78
C GLY A 126 -7.57 -19.78 0.31
N SER A 127 -6.96 -19.77 1.50
CA SER A 127 -7.34 -18.84 2.56
C SER A 127 -6.81 -17.43 2.28
N ILE A 128 -7.52 -16.42 2.79
CA ILE A 128 -7.11 -15.02 2.75
C ILE A 128 -7.15 -14.46 4.17
N ILE A 129 -6.01 -13.93 4.62
CA ILE A 129 -5.91 -13.24 5.91
C ILE A 129 -5.76 -11.75 5.63
N THR A 130 -6.54 -10.94 6.32
CA THR A 130 -6.52 -9.48 6.17
C THR A 130 -6.49 -8.76 7.51
N GLN A 131 -5.88 -7.58 7.53
CA GLN A 131 -5.93 -6.67 8.65
C GLN A 131 -6.98 -5.58 8.37
N ILE A 132 -7.89 -5.40 9.32
CA ILE A 132 -8.98 -4.43 9.27
C ILE A 132 -8.85 -3.47 10.45
N SER A 133 -8.90 -2.17 10.20
CA SER A 133 -8.89 -1.14 11.26
C SER A 133 -9.46 0.19 10.78
N GLN A 134 -9.60 1.13 11.71
CA GLN A 134 -9.83 2.53 11.38
C GLN A 134 -8.67 3.08 10.53
N ASN A 135 -8.97 4.07 9.67
CA ASN A 135 -7.98 4.80 8.87
C ASN A 135 -7.20 5.78 9.77
N ASP A 136 -6.29 5.26 10.58
CA ASP A 136 -5.50 6.07 11.51
C ASP A 136 -4.09 5.47 11.67
N MET A 137 -3.08 6.28 11.40
CA MET A 137 -1.68 5.86 11.47
C MET A 137 -1.21 5.47 12.88
N ARG A 138 -1.96 5.83 13.92
CA ARG A 138 -1.66 5.35 15.28
C ARG A 138 -1.73 3.83 15.39
N VAL A 139 -2.53 3.16 14.55
CA VAL A 139 -2.62 1.69 14.54
C VAL A 139 -1.30 1.04 14.12
N PRO A 140 -0.75 1.30 12.92
CA PRO A 140 0.54 0.72 12.52
C PRO A 140 1.72 1.25 13.36
N ILE A 141 1.69 2.51 13.80
CA ILE A 141 2.74 3.08 14.65
C ILE A 141 2.78 2.36 16.01
N SER A 142 1.63 2.20 16.69
CA SER A 142 1.57 1.49 17.96
C SER A 142 1.98 0.02 17.83
N TYR A 143 1.63 -0.62 16.72
CA TYR A 143 2.07 -1.98 16.43
C TYR A 143 3.60 -2.08 16.37
N CYS A 144 4.25 -1.16 15.64
CA CYS A 144 5.71 -1.16 15.52
C CYS A 144 6.40 -0.83 16.85
N LEU A 145 5.90 0.16 17.60
CA LEU A 145 6.47 0.56 18.88
C LEU A 145 6.28 -0.49 19.97
N GLY A 146 5.20 -1.26 19.92
CA GLY A 146 4.91 -2.29 20.91
C GLY A 146 5.49 -3.67 20.59
N TRP A 147 5.99 -3.88 19.36
CA TRP A 147 6.45 -5.20 18.90
C TRP A 147 7.38 -5.90 19.90
N PRO A 148 7.22 -7.21 20.14
CA PRO A 148 6.24 -8.14 19.53
C PRO A 148 4.84 -8.12 20.17
N GLN A 149 4.61 -7.23 21.13
CA GLN A 149 3.35 -7.13 21.86
C GLN A 149 2.46 -6.05 21.24
N ARG A 150 1.14 -6.15 21.47
CA ARG A 150 0.22 -5.09 21.08
C ARG A 150 0.01 -4.15 22.25
N ILE A 151 0.17 -2.85 22.00
CA ILE A 151 -0.10 -1.78 22.94
C ILE A 151 -1.35 -1.01 22.53
N ASP A 152 -1.97 -0.33 23.47
CA ASP A 152 -3.13 0.52 23.19
C ASP A 152 -2.74 1.69 22.25
N SER A 153 -3.42 1.79 21.13
CA SER A 153 -3.26 2.89 20.18
C SER A 153 -4.15 4.10 20.49
N GLY A 154 -5.07 3.98 21.44
CA GLY A 154 -6.11 4.97 21.70
C GLY A 154 -7.18 5.06 20.61
N ILE A 155 -7.23 4.10 19.67
CA ILE A 155 -8.20 4.07 18.58
C ILE A 155 -9.38 3.17 18.96
N LYS A 156 -10.59 3.66 18.73
CA LYS A 156 -11.80 2.86 18.93
C LYS A 156 -11.84 1.69 17.96
N LEU A 157 -12.25 0.53 18.46
CA LEU A 157 -12.49 -0.63 17.60
C LEU A 157 -13.59 -0.31 16.57
N LEU A 158 -13.45 -0.90 15.39
CA LEU A 158 -14.51 -0.90 14.39
C LEU A 158 -15.69 -1.73 14.90
N ASN A 159 -16.91 -1.20 14.74
CA ASN A 159 -18.10 -2.01 14.88
C ASN A 159 -18.44 -2.62 13.52
N LEU A 160 -18.24 -3.92 13.37
CA LEU A 160 -18.45 -4.60 12.09
C LEU A 160 -19.89 -4.55 11.60
N VAL A 161 -20.87 -4.38 12.50
CA VAL A 161 -22.29 -4.27 12.14
C VAL A 161 -22.60 -2.94 11.44
N ASP A 162 -21.85 -1.89 11.76
CA ASP A 162 -22.07 -0.53 11.23
C ASP A 162 -21.26 -0.29 9.93
N LEU A 163 -20.45 -1.26 9.49
CA LEU A 163 -19.66 -1.11 8.27
C LEU A 163 -20.55 -1.18 7.04
N PRO A 164 -20.29 -0.33 6.01
CA PRO A 164 -20.90 -0.53 4.70
C PRO A 164 -20.37 -1.84 4.07
N PRO A 165 -21.04 -2.36 3.04
CA PRO A 165 -20.48 -3.45 2.24
C PRO A 165 -19.07 -3.13 1.77
N LEU A 166 -18.15 -4.07 1.90
CA LEU A 166 -16.77 -3.91 1.44
C LEU A 166 -16.72 -4.12 -0.06
N GLU A 167 -16.22 -3.12 -0.77
CA GLU A 167 -16.11 -3.14 -2.23
C GLU A 167 -14.65 -3.27 -2.63
N PHE A 168 -14.39 -4.08 -3.67
CA PHE A 168 -13.08 -4.24 -4.27
C PHE A 168 -13.23 -4.18 -5.79
N HIS A 169 -12.37 -3.39 -6.43
CA HIS A 169 -12.40 -3.17 -7.87
C HIS A 169 -11.00 -3.25 -8.46
N ASP A 170 -10.93 -3.69 -9.72
CA ASP A 170 -9.69 -3.64 -10.49
C ASP A 170 -9.30 -2.20 -10.83
N LEU A 171 -8.00 -1.98 -11.04
CA LEU A 171 -7.50 -0.70 -11.54
C LEU A 171 -7.69 -0.58 -13.05
N ALA A 172 -8.34 0.49 -13.49
CA ALA A 172 -8.49 0.82 -14.89
C ALA A 172 -7.19 1.47 -15.44
N LYS A 173 -6.60 0.90 -16.50
CA LYS A 173 -5.32 1.33 -17.06
C LYS A 173 -5.36 2.77 -17.58
N ASP A 174 -6.43 3.15 -18.21
CA ASP A 174 -6.65 4.48 -18.77
C ASP A 174 -6.83 5.57 -17.69
N ARG A 175 -7.23 5.17 -16.49
CA ARG A 175 -7.40 6.08 -15.35
C ARG A 175 -6.09 6.32 -14.58
N TYR A 176 -5.26 5.29 -14.44
CA TYR A 176 -4.08 5.30 -13.56
C TYR A 176 -2.77 4.97 -14.33
N PRO A 177 -2.41 5.73 -15.38
CA PRO A 177 -1.23 5.41 -16.19
C PRO A 177 0.08 5.41 -15.36
N CYS A 178 0.20 6.29 -14.35
CA CYS A 178 1.37 6.33 -13.48
C CYS A 178 1.56 5.03 -12.69
N PHE A 179 0.48 4.42 -12.22
CA PHE A 179 0.53 3.12 -11.54
C PHE A 179 1.07 2.02 -12.47
N PHE A 180 0.55 1.95 -13.70
CA PHE A 180 0.99 0.91 -14.65
C PHE A 180 2.42 1.13 -15.12
N LEU A 181 2.87 2.39 -15.25
CA LEU A 181 4.27 2.70 -15.47
C LEU A 181 5.15 2.19 -14.32
N ALA A 182 4.75 2.48 -13.07
CA ALA A 182 5.48 2.01 -11.91
C ALA A 182 5.53 0.48 -11.81
N LYS A 183 4.46 -0.20 -12.22
CA LYS A 183 4.41 -1.66 -12.28
C LYS A 183 5.37 -2.24 -13.32
N GLU A 184 5.48 -1.63 -14.49
CA GLU A 184 6.48 -1.99 -15.51
C GLU A 184 7.90 -1.77 -14.97
N VAL A 185 8.16 -0.63 -14.34
CA VAL A 185 9.45 -0.31 -13.71
C VAL A 185 9.80 -1.29 -12.59
N ALA A 186 8.83 -1.70 -11.78
CA ALA A 186 9.02 -2.70 -10.73
C ALA A 186 9.47 -4.04 -11.29
N LYS A 187 8.85 -4.46 -12.41
CA LYS A 187 9.18 -5.71 -13.10
C LYS A 187 10.57 -5.69 -13.73
N GLU A 188 10.97 -4.58 -14.37
CA GLU A 188 12.29 -4.43 -14.97
C GLU A 188 13.39 -4.30 -13.92
N GLY A 189 13.12 -3.61 -12.80
CA GLY A 189 14.04 -3.50 -11.68
C GLY A 189 15.27 -2.64 -11.94
N ASP A 190 16.42 -3.06 -11.42
CA ASP A 190 17.74 -2.40 -11.54
C ASP A 190 17.69 -0.93 -11.07
N SER A 191 18.12 0.02 -11.90
CA SER A 191 18.13 1.46 -11.60
C SER A 191 16.82 2.19 -11.93
N LEU A 192 15.90 1.54 -12.64
CA LEU A 192 14.65 2.16 -13.10
C LEU A 192 13.73 2.63 -11.95
N PRO A 193 13.56 1.90 -10.83
CA PRO A 193 12.80 2.41 -9.69
C PRO A 193 13.36 3.72 -9.13
N THR A 194 14.69 3.85 -9.07
CA THR A 194 15.34 5.07 -8.62
C THR A 194 15.13 6.23 -9.58
N ALA A 195 15.25 5.99 -10.89
CA ALA A 195 15.03 7.00 -11.92
C ALA A 195 13.55 7.46 -11.92
N MET A 196 12.61 6.53 -11.83
CA MET A 196 11.17 6.84 -11.74
C MET A 196 10.87 7.69 -10.51
N ASN A 197 11.39 7.31 -9.33
CA ASN A 197 11.15 8.08 -8.12
C ASN A 197 11.74 9.49 -8.22
N ALA A 198 12.96 9.63 -8.79
CA ALA A 198 13.56 10.96 -9.00
C ALA A 198 12.72 11.81 -9.96
N ALA A 199 12.19 11.23 -11.03
CA ALA A 199 11.29 11.93 -11.95
C ALA A 199 9.99 12.35 -11.25
N ASN A 200 9.41 11.47 -10.42
CA ASN A 200 8.18 11.75 -9.67
C ASN A 200 8.36 12.84 -8.59
N GLU A 201 9.59 13.05 -8.09
CA GLU A 201 9.89 14.15 -7.15
C GLU A 201 9.98 15.52 -7.84
N ILE A 202 10.24 15.54 -9.16
CA ILE A 202 10.42 16.78 -9.94
C ILE A 202 9.13 17.18 -10.66
N ALA A 203 8.30 16.21 -11.05
CA ALA A 203 7.06 16.46 -11.79
C ALA A 203 5.97 17.08 -10.93
#